data_743ebd1d5377a062d8eafbd5f40cec7e
#
_entry.id   743ebd1d5377a062d8eafbd5f40cec7e
#
_cell.length_a   1.000
_cell.length_b   1.000
_cell.length_c   1.000
_cell.angle_alpha   90.00
_cell.angle_beta   90.00
_cell.angle_gamma   90.00
#
_symmetry.space_group_name_H-M   'P 1'
#
loop_
_entity.id
_entity.type
_entity.pdbx_description
1 polymer ?
#
loop_
_entity_poly.entity_id
_entity_poly.type
_entity_poly.pdbx_seq_one_letter_code
_entity_poly.pdbx_strand_id
1 'polypeptide(L)'
;MKHEIPAMLRSGGGAIVNNSSIGGHIGFPGASAYVASKFAVIGLTKTAALEFAQQGVRVNGVSPGTIQTEMFDRAFGEGETEVKRTMAAQNPVGRIGTPEEIASAVPLAQFTRCGVHHGPGHHRRRRLHRTIAENNRSGRWRSL
;
A
#
# COMPACT_ATOMS: atom_id res chain seq x y z
N MET A 1 -6.26 10.03 7.52
CA MET A 1 -7.66 9.61 7.25
C MET A 1 -8.68 10.16 8.25
N LYS A 2 -8.32 10.42 9.50
CA LYS A 2 -9.27 10.93 10.55
C LYS A 2 -9.97 12.24 10.15
N HIS A 3 -9.27 13.16 9.51
CA HIS A 3 -9.80 14.48 9.12
C HIS A 3 -10.12 14.56 7.63
N GLU A 4 -9.45 13.80 6.79
CA GLU A 4 -9.62 13.79 5.32
C GLU A 4 -10.95 13.16 4.93
N ILE A 5 -11.29 11.99 5.48
CA ILE A 5 -12.53 11.29 5.15
C ILE A 5 -13.76 12.14 5.46
N PRO A 6 -13.92 12.73 6.67
CA PRO A 6 -15.06 13.62 6.92
C PRO A 6 -15.11 14.84 5.99
N ALA A 7 -13.97 15.39 5.61
CA ALA A 7 -13.93 16.50 4.65
C ALA A 7 -14.41 16.05 3.25
N MET A 8 -13.92 14.90 2.78
CA MET A 8 -14.34 14.33 1.48
C MET A 8 -15.82 13.98 1.44
N LEU A 9 -16.37 13.45 2.53
CA LEU A 9 -17.80 13.16 2.64
C LEU A 9 -18.65 14.43 2.49
N ARG A 10 -18.24 15.54 3.10
CA ARG A 10 -18.90 16.84 2.94
C ARG A 10 -18.80 17.42 1.53
N SER A 11 -17.72 17.08 0.82
CA SER A 11 -17.46 17.56 -0.56
C SER A 11 -18.04 16.63 -1.64
N GLY A 12 -18.79 15.59 -1.26
CA GLY A 12 -19.39 14.66 -2.22
C GLY A 12 -18.45 13.53 -2.69
N GLY A 13 -17.32 13.32 -2.04
CA GLY A 13 -16.41 12.22 -2.33
C GLY A 13 -14.94 12.64 -2.46
N GLY A 14 -14.10 11.67 -2.76
CA GLY A 14 -12.66 11.91 -2.90
C GLY A 14 -11.84 10.65 -3.13
N ALA A 15 -10.51 10.82 -3.12
CA ALA A 15 -9.59 9.71 -3.23
C ALA A 15 -8.39 9.89 -2.28
N ILE A 16 -8.05 8.83 -1.59
CA ILE A 16 -6.87 8.72 -0.70
C ILE A 16 -5.95 7.65 -1.27
N VAL A 17 -4.67 7.94 -1.32
CA VAL A 17 -3.63 6.95 -1.63
C VAL A 17 -2.64 6.89 -0.47
N ASN A 18 -2.63 5.78 0.24
CA ASN A 18 -1.69 5.54 1.34
C ASN A 18 -0.40 4.92 0.82
N ASN A 19 0.73 5.42 1.29
CA ASN A 19 2.04 4.86 0.97
C ASN A 19 2.48 3.85 2.05
N SER A 20 2.35 2.55 1.74
CA SER A 20 2.82 1.46 2.58
C SER A 20 4.26 1.05 2.22
N SER A 21 4.51 -0.23 2.05
CA SER A 21 5.77 -0.85 1.65
C SER A 21 5.53 -2.31 1.32
N ILE A 22 6.47 -2.95 0.64
CA ILE A 22 6.58 -4.41 0.59
C ILE A 22 6.63 -5.00 2.01
N GLY A 23 7.22 -4.26 2.99
CA GLY A 23 7.20 -4.60 4.42
C GLY A 23 5.81 -4.62 5.07
N GLY A 24 4.76 -4.21 4.36
CA GLY A 24 3.37 -4.44 4.76
C GLY A 24 2.80 -5.79 4.30
N HIS A 25 3.60 -6.61 3.61
CA HIS A 25 3.20 -7.91 3.08
C HIS A 25 4.13 -9.05 3.51
N ILE A 26 5.40 -8.72 3.82
CA ILE A 26 6.42 -9.68 4.25
C ILE A 26 7.18 -9.12 5.46
N GLY A 27 7.81 -10.02 6.22
CA GLY A 27 8.67 -9.65 7.34
C GLY A 27 10.10 -9.38 6.91
N PHE A 28 10.79 -8.50 7.66
CA PHE A 28 12.23 -8.28 7.55
C PHE A 28 12.89 -8.46 8.92
N PRO A 29 13.97 -9.25 9.02
CA PRO A 29 14.73 -9.35 10.26
C PRO A 29 15.20 -7.97 10.75
N GLY A 30 15.08 -7.72 12.05
CA GLY A 30 15.49 -6.44 12.67
C GLY A 30 14.56 -5.25 12.45
N ALA A 31 13.48 -5.39 11.66
CA ALA A 31 12.58 -4.30 11.29
C ALA A 31 11.14 -4.47 11.82
N SER A 32 10.95 -5.12 12.97
CA SER A 32 9.62 -5.49 13.48
C SER A 32 8.65 -4.31 13.61
N ALA A 33 9.09 -3.20 14.18
CA ALA A 33 8.25 -2.00 14.34
C ALA A 33 7.85 -1.38 12.99
N TYR A 34 8.80 -1.31 12.04
CA TYR A 34 8.52 -0.83 10.69
C TYR A 34 7.52 -1.75 9.99
N VAL A 35 7.76 -3.05 9.98
CA VAL A 35 6.89 -4.06 9.39
C VAL A 35 5.47 -3.96 9.98
N ALA A 36 5.35 -3.95 11.32
CA ALA A 36 4.06 -3.80 11.98
C ALA A 36 3.33 -2.53 11.55
N SER A 37 4.02 -1.40 11.47
CA SER A 37 3.44 -0.13 11.01
C SER A 37 2.92 -0.21 9.57
N LYS A 38 3.64 -0.89 8.67
CA LYS A 38 3.28 -1.00 7.26
C LYS A 38 2.14 -2.00 7.03
N PHE A 39 2.06 -3.08 7.83
CA PHE A 39 0.87 -3.94 7.88
C PHE A 39 -0.36 -3.17 8.36
N ALA A 40 -0.22 -2.33 9.40
CA ALA A 40 -1.30 -1.48 9.89
C ALA A 40 -1.82 -0.53 8.81
N VAL A 41 -0.94 0.12 8.03
CA VAL A 41 -1.34 0.99 6.91
C VAL A 41 -2.16 0.22 5.88
N ILE A 42 -1.78 -1.01 5.55
CA ILE A 42 -2.54 -1.85 4.60
C ILE A 42 -3.91 -2.22 5.18
N GLY A 43 -3.97 -2.62 6.46
CA GLY A 43 -5.21 -2.92 7.16
C GLY A 43 -6.17 -1.73 7.15
N LEU A 44 -5.69 -0.55 7.57
CA LEU A 44 -6.45 0.71 7.56
C LEU A 44 -6.95 1.08 6.15
N THR A 45 -6.10 0.91 5.12
CA THR A 45 -6.46 1.18 3.73
C THR A 45 -7.62 0.31 3.27
N LYS A 46 -7.53 -1.00 3.53
CA LYS A 46 -8.57 -1.96 3.15
C LYS A 46 -9.89 -1.71 3.88
N THR A 47 -9.82 -1.45 5.18
CA THR A 47 -11.00 -1.19 6.01
C THR A 47 -11.71 0.09 5.56
N ALA A 48 -10.98 1.19 5.44
CA ALA A 48 -11.57 2.45 4.98
C ALA A 48 -12.11 2.36 3.54
N ALA A 49 -11.45 1.61 2.66
CA ALA A 49 -11.95 1.35 1.32
C ALA A 49 -13.33 0.67 1.32
N LEU A 50 -13.55 -0.29 2.24
CA LEU A 50 -14.83 -0.98 2.38
C LEU A 50 -15.91 -0.10 3.04
N GLU A 51 -15.52 0.68 4.05
CA GLU A 51 -16.45 1.53 4.83
C GLU A 51 -17.00 2.69 4.01
N PHE A 52 -16.17 3.31 3.17
CA PHE A 52 -16.50 4.59 2.54
C PHE A 52 -16.73 4.54 1.02
N ALA A 53 -16.55 3.37 0.38
CA ALA A 53 -16.72 3.22 -1.07
C ALA A 53 -18.10 3.65 -1.57
N GLN A 54 -19.17 3.28 -0.85
CA GLN A 54 -20.55 3.63 -1.23
C GLN A 54 -20.87 5.11 -0.98
N GLN A 55 -20.03 5.79 -0.22
CA GLN A 55 -20.15 7.22 0.08
C GLN A 55 -19.27 8.09 -0.84
N GLY A 56 -18.74 7.50 -1.93
CA GLY A 56 -17.94 8.21 -2.93
C GLY A 56 -16.47 8.46 -2.54
N VAL A 57 -15.98 7.91 -1.41
CA VAL A 57 -14.58 8.03 -1.02
C VAL A 57 -13.84 6.74 -1.42
N ARG A 58 -12.83 6.88 -2.27
CA ARG A 58 -11.95 5.78 -2.66
C ARG A 58 -10.69 5.81 -1.83
N VAL A 59 -10.28 4.67 -1.30
CA VAL A 59 -9.05 4.55 -0.52
C VAL A 59 -8.21 3.43 -1.12
N ASN A 60 -7.04 3.79 -1.60
CA ASN A 60 -6.08 2.88 -2.21
C ASN A 60 -4.73 2.95 -1.50
N GLY A 61 -3.85 2.02 -1.80
CA GLY A 61 -2.49 2.00 -1.27
C GLY A 61 -1.49 1.59 -2.34
N VAL A 62 -0.31 2.21 -2.29
CA VAL A 62 0.87 1.75 -3.01
C VAL A 62 1.82 1.07 -2.03
N SER A 63 2.49 0.03 -2.48
CA SER A 63 3.44 -0.75 -1.67
C SER A 63 4.78 -0.83 -2.40
N PRO A 64 5.62 0.21 -2.28
CA PRO A 64 6.94 0.23 -2.90
C PRO A 64 7.83 -0.92 -2.41
N GLY A 65 8.69 -1.41 -3.29
CA GLY A 65 9.83 -2.25 -2.95
C GLY A 65 11.00 -1.42 -2.41
N THR A 66 12.21 -1.78 -2.81
CA THR A 66 13.42 -1.02 -2.45
C THR A 66 13.54 0.21 -3.35
N ILE A 67 13.47 1.39 -2.73
CA ILE A 67 13.50 2.70 -3.41
C ILE A 67 14.65 3.54 -2.84
N GLN A 68 15.41 4.17 -3.72
CA GLN A 68 16.51 5.07 -3.36
C GLN A 68 15.92 6.35 -2.73
N THR A 69 16.15 6.53 -1.45
CA THR A 69 15.67 7.66 -0.64
C THR A 69 16.67 7.99 0.44
N GLU A 70 16.58 9.17 1.04
CA GLU A 70 17.39 9.52 2.22
C GLU A 70 17.22 8.53 3.39
N MET A 71 16.00 7.99 3.59
CA MET A 71 15.75 6.97 4.61
C MET A 71 16.53 5.69 4.29
N PHE A 72 16.62 5.33 3.02
CA PHE A 72 17.38 4.16 2.58
C PHE A 72 18.89 4.37 2.75
N ASP A 73 19.38 5.54 2.43
CA ASP A 73 20.79 5.91 2.64
C ASP A 73 21.17 5.93 4.13
N ARG A 74 20.31 6.49 4.97
CA ARG A 74 20.51 6.43 6.43
C ARG A 74 20.57 5.02 7.01
N ALA A 75 19.81 4.08 6.42
CA ALA A 75 19.78 2.70 6.90
C ALA A 75 20.92 1.84 6.38
N PHE A 76 21.40 2.07 5.14
CA PHE A 76 22.32 1.19 4.42
C PHE A 76 23.62 1.87 3.94
N GLY A 77 23.84 3.14 4.34
CA GLY A 77 24.99 3.95 3.97
C GLY A 77 24.76 4.76 2.69
N GLU A 78 25.48 5.87 2.57
CA GLU A 78 25.48 6.70 1.37
C GLU A 78 26.27 6.04 0.22
N GLY A 79 25.92 6.40 -1.01
CA GLY A 79 26.57 5.88 -2.21
C GLY A 79 26.25 4.40 -2.49
N GLU A 80 27.13 3.78 -3.26
CA GLU A 80 27.01 2.37 -3.67
C GLU A 80 27.68 1.45 -2.64
N THR A 81 26.88 0.74 -1.85
CA THR A 81 27.37 -0.22 -0.86
C THR A 81 27.11 -1.66 -1.33
N GLU A 82 27.82 -2.64 -0.78
CA GLU A 82 27.62 -4.06 -1.08
C GLU A 82 26.18 -4.52 -0.74
N VAL A 83 25.63 -3.99 0.37
CA VAL A 83 24.25 -4.25 0.77
C VAL A 83 23.27 -3.75 -0.28
N LYS A 84 23.48 -2.54 -0.82
CA LYS A 84 22.64 -1.96 -1.87
C LYS A 84 22.72 -2.77 -3.17
N ARG A 85 23.92 -3.23 -3.56
CA ARG A 85 24.09 -4.12 -4.73
C ARG A 85 23.34 -5.44 -4.55
N THR A 86 23.44 -6.04 -3.38
CA THR A 86 22.70 -7.27 -3.07
C THR A 86 21.19 -7.05 -3.13
N MET A 87 20.68 -5.94 -2.57
CA MET A 87 19.25 -5.60 -2.65
C MET A 87 18.80 -5.31 -4.08
N ALA A 88 19.62 -4.64 -4.88
CA ALA A 88 19.34 -4.41 -6.29
C ALA A 88 19.23 -5.73 -7.06
N ALA A 89 20.15 -6.66 -6.83
CA ALA A 89 20.15 -7.98 -7.47
C ALA A 89 18.93 -8.84 -7.08
N GLN A 90 18.39 -8.67 -5.87
CA GLN A 90 17.17 -9.35 -5.42
C GLN A 90 15.89 -8.75 -6.02
N ASN A 91 15.94 -7.54 -6.56
CA ASN A 91 14.83 -6.94 -7.26
C ASN A 91 14.66 -7.59 -8.63
N PRO A 92 13.45 -8.02 -9.03
CA PRO A 92 13.22 -8.60 -10.37
C PRO A 92 13.65 -7.71 -11.54
N VAL A 93 13.65 -6.39 -11.35
CA VAL A 93 14.12 -5.42 -12.36
C VAL A 93 15.63 -5.19 -12.33
N GLY A 94 16.37 -5.86 -11.43
CA GLY A 94 17.83 -5.79 -11.33
C GLY A 94 18.41 -4.49 -10.77
N ARG A 95 17.58 -3.60 -10.24
CA ARG A 95 18.01 -2.31 -9.67
C ARG A 95 17.10 -1.84 -8.55
N ILE A 96 17.58 -0.87 -7.78
CA ILE A 96 16.77 -0.10 -6.83
C ILE A 96 15.90 0.86 -7.63
N GLY A 97 14.65 1.04 -7.21
CA GLY A 97 13.70 1.97 -7.82
C GLY A 97 13.95 3.41 -7.41
N THR A 98 13.28 4.36 -8.08
CA THR A 98 13.36 5.79 -7.75
C THR A 98 12.06 6.32 -7.16
N PRO A 99 12.08 7.42 -6.39
CA PRO A 99 10.88 8.07 -5.88
C PRO A 99 9.89 8.45 -6.99
N GLU A 100 10.40 8.87 -8.16
CA GLU A 100 9.59 9.29 -9.32
C GLU A 100 8.79 8.13 -9.90
N GLU A 101 9.34 6.92 -9.87
CA GLU A 101 8.62 5.70 -10.30
C GLU A 101 7.41 5.44 -9.41
N ILE A 102 7.55 5.69 -8.10
CA ILE A 102 6.42 5.56 -7.17
C ILE A 102 5.43 6.70 -7.35
N ALA A 103 5.93 7.93 -7.51
CA ALA A 103 5.08 9.09 -7.74
C ALA A 103 4.22 8.94 -9.01
N SER A 104 4.75 8.33 -10.06
CA SER A 104 4.01 8.06 -11.30
C SER A 104 2.86 7.05 -11.13
N ALA A 105 2.96 6.16 -10.14
CA ALA A 105 1.90 5.18 -9.85
C ALA A 105 0.74 5.75 -9.03
N VAL A 106 0.96 6.85 -8.28
CA VAL A 106 -0.04 7.44 -7.39
C VAL A 106 -1.28 7.95 -8.14
N PRO A 107 -1.17 8.69 -9.27
CA PRO A 107 -2.33 9.11 -10.05
C PRO A 107 -3.19 7.93 -10.53
N LEU A 108 -2.57 6.85 -10.98
CA LEU A 108 -3.30 5.64 -11.38
C LEU A 108 -4.08 5.03 -10.22
N ALA A 109 -3.50 4.99 -9.02
CA ALA A 109 -4.17 4.52 -7.82
C ALA A 109 -5.37 5.40 -7.43
N GLN A 110 -5.39 6.68 -7.76
CA GLN A 110 -6.52 7.57 -7.51
C GLN A 110 -7.76 7.25 -8.38
N PHE A 111 -7.56 6.75 -9.59
CA PHE A 111 -8.65 6.49 -10.53
C PHE A 111 -9.18 5.05 -10.49
N THR A 112 -8.43 4.12 -9.87
CA THR A 112 -8.85 2.73 -9.77
C THR A 112 -9.89 2.53 -8.65
N ARG A 113 -10.71 1.48 -8.77
CA ARG A 113 -11.60 1.05 -7.68
C ARG A 113 -10.76 0.65 -6.48
N CYS A 114 -11.31 0.88 -5.26
CA CYS A 114 -10.63 0.68 -3.99
C CYS A 114 -9.82 -0.63 -3.91
N GLY A 115 -8.59 -0.55 -3.45
CA GLY A 115 -7.72 -1.71 -3.27
C GLY A 115 -6.28 -1.36 -2.93
N VAL A 116 -5.46 -2.38 -2.73
CA VAL A 116 -4.01 -2.25 -2.57
C VAL A 116 -3.35 -2.76 -3.84
N HIS A 117 -2.63 -1.87 -4.52
CA HIS A 117 -1.88 -2.21 -5.72
C HIS A 117 -0.46 -2.65 -5.34
N HIS A 118 -0.08 -3.81 -5.83
CA HIS A 118 1.28 -4.32 -5.72
C HIS A 118 2.04 -3.94 -6.98
N GLY A 119 3.28 -3.49 -6.83
CA GLY A 119 4.20 -3.32 -7.94
C GLY A 119 4.45 -4.63 -8.69
N PRO A 120 5.07 -4.58 -9.88
CA PRO A 120 5.29 -5.77 -10.71
C PRO A 120 6.07 -6.85 -9.94
N GLY A 121 5.45 -8.02 -9.74
CA GLY A 121 6.05 -9.17 -9.03
C GLY A 121 5.10 -10.02 -8.19
N HIS A 122 3.93 -9.56 -7.84
CA HIS A 122 2.98 -10.35 -7.04
C HIS A 122 1.63 -10.59 -7.75
N HIS A 123 1.64 -11.43 -8.76
CA HIS A 123 0.43 -12.05 -9.30
C HIS A 123 0.00 -13.24 -8.43
N ARG A 124 -0.65 -12.99 -7.30
CA ARG A 124 -1.59 -13.97 -6.69
C ARG A 124 -2.41 -13.32 -5.57
N ARG A 125 -3.66 -13.01 -5.84
CA ARG A 125 -4.86 -13.12 -4.99
C ARG A 125 -6.01 -12.21 -5.45
N ARG A 126 -6.55 -12.48 -6.65
CA ARG A 126 -7.84 -11.92 -7.08
C ARG A 126 -9.07 -12.58 -6.40
N ARG A 127 -8.89 -13.69 -5.65
CA ARG A 127 -10.03 -14.46 -5.09
C ARG A 127 -10.59 -13.94 -3.75
N LEU A 128 -9.77 -13.33 -2.87
CA LEU A 128 -10.26 -12.97 -1.53
C LEU A 128 -11.20 -11.73 -1.53
N HIS A 129 -10.99 -10.78 -2.43
CA HIS A 129 -11.83 -9.58 -2.48
C HIS A 129 -13.28 -9.84 -2.94
N ARG A 130 -13.49 -10.88 -3.75
CA ARG A 130 -14.84 -11.25 -4.21
C ARG A 130 -15.68 -11.83 -3.06
N THR A 131 -15.07 -12.66 -2.22
CA THR A 131 -15.75 -13.33 -1.09
C THR A 131 -16.16 -12.36 0.01
N ILE A 132 -15.36 -11.34 0.31
CA ILE A 132 -15.68 -10.31 1.33
C ILE A 132 -16.81 -9.40 0.86
N ALA A 133 -16.81 -8.99 -0.41
CA ALA A 133 -17.89 -8.16 -0.97
C ALA A 133 -19.22 -8.90 -1.09
N GLU A 134 -19.20 -10.21 -1.32
CA GLU A 134 -20.39 -11.06 -1.37
C GLU A 134 -20.96 -11.33 0.03
N ASN A 135 -20.11 -11.55 1.04
CA ASN A 135 -20.52 -11.75 2.44
C ASN A 135 -21.08 -10.47 3.08
N ASN A 136 -20.58 -9.29 2.70
CA ASN A 136 -21.10 -8.02 3.22
C ASN A 136 -22.51 -7.71 2.67
N ARG A 137 -22.83 -8.13 1.45
CA ARG A 137 -24.20 -8.02 0.88
C ARG A 137 -25.19 -8.97 1.52
N SER A 138 -24.76 -10.09 2.09
CA SER A 138 -25.60 -11.09 2.74
C SER A 138 -25.88 -10.81 4.23
N GLY A 139 -25.38 -9.72 4.79
CA GLY A 139 -25.64 -9.32 6.18
C GLY A 139 -25.04 -10.25 7.25
N ARG A 140 -24.14 -11.16 6.88
CA ARG A 140 -23.57 -12.19 7.76
C ARG A 140 -22.56 -11.72 8.82
N TRP A 141 -22.23 -10.41 8.87
CA TRP A 141 -21.28 -9.84 9.82
C TRP A 141 -21.93 -8.90 10.85
N ARG A 142 -23.16 -9.19 11.30
CA ARG A 142 -23.85 -8.36 12.30
C ARG A 142 -23.49 -8.68 13.76
N SER A 143 -22.54 -9.56 14.02
CA SER A 143 -22.15 -9.93 15.40
C SER A 143 -20.72 -10.47 15.45
N LEU A 144 -19.74 -9.58 15.51
CA LEU A 144 -18.45 -9.80 16.16
C LEU A 144 -18.10 -8.54 16.94
#